data_2848ab2a77951ebb9bcb7443b37743f5
#
_entry.id   2848ab2a77951ebb9bcb7443b37743f5
#
_cell.length_a   1.000
_cell.length_b   1.000
_cell.length_c   1.000
_cell.angle_alpha   90.00
_cell.angle_beta   90.00
_cell.angle_gamma   90.00
#
_symmetry.space_group_name_H-M   'P 1'
#
loop_
_entity.id
_entity.type
_entity.pdbx_description
1 polymer ?
#
loop_
_entity_poly.entity_id
_entity_poly.type
_entity_poly.pdbx_seq_one_letter_code
_entity_poly.pdbx_strand_id
1 'polypeptide(L)'
;MCIDQSKVFAVGGSNGGMFTWDLVRDTDGADVFAATASIIGLPHRGYLEPPAGESGKPALLITGTNDRTVPPGAWGDERFTTTTDGDTYYYSSASAVTKTWAGAMGCDIERPPALFDVGVDGVECRAWSNCHSDSDWPPVLDCRRDMGHIYGLTWSWPLITDFFSKVSADP
;
A
#
# COMPACT_ATOMS: atom_id res chain seq x y z
N MET A 1 -29.11 -10.80 -2.99
CA MET A 1 -27.66 -11.06 -3.12
C MET A 1 -27.08 -10.89 -1.73
N CYS A 2 -26.33 -11.87 -1.21
CA CYS A 2 -25.64 -11.75 0.07
C CYS A 2 -24.18 -11.38 -0.24
N ILE A 3 -23.68 -10.34 0.40
CA ILE A 3 -22.28 -9.90 0.31
C ILE A 3 -21.61 -10.33 1.62
N ASP A 4 -20.46 -10.97 1.50
CA ASP A 4 -19.58 -11.23 2.63
C ASP A 4 -18.88 -9.92 3.01
N GLN A 5 -19.30 -9.31 4.11
CA GLN A 5 -18.76 -8.02 4.55
C GLN A 5 -17.30 -8.12 5.03
N SER A 6 -16.83 -9.31 5.41
CA SER A 6 -15.44 -9.53 5.77
C SER A 6 -14.49 -9.54 4.55
N LYS A 7 -15.03 -9.54 3.33
CA LYS A 7 -14.31 -9.63 2.05
C LYS A 7 -14.63 -8.47 1.12
N VAL A 8 -14.82 -7.29 1.68
CA VAL A 8 -14.97 -6.05 0.92
C VAL A 8 -13.60 -5.36 0.85
N PHE A 9 -13.13 -5.06 -0.36
CA PHE A 9 -11.80 -4.50 -0.60
C PHE A 9 -11.88 -3.19 -1.39
N ALA A 10 -10.94 -2.28 -1.14
CA ALA A 10 -10.79 -1.06 -1.91
C ALA A 10 -9.55 -1.14 -2.82
N VAL A 11 -9.73 -0.82 -4.11
CA VAL A 11 -8.63 -0.71 -5.07
C VAL A 11 -8.75 0.63 -5.79
N GLY A 12 -7.64 1.34 -5.90
CA GLY A 12 -7.60 2.59 -6.64
C GLY A 12 -6.26 2.79 -7.36
N GLY A 13 -6.31 3.55 -8.46
CA GLY A 13 -5.11 3.92 -9.20
C GLY A 13 -4.95 5.44 -9.30
N SER A 14 -3.73 5.95 -9.23
CA SER A 14 -3.42 7.38 -9.26
C SER A 14 -4.22 8.14 -8.18
N ASN A 15 -5.03 9.12 -8.50
CA ASN A 15 -5.90 9.80 -7.54
C ASN A 15 -6.81 8.83 -6.76
N GLY A 16 -7.33 7.79 -7.41
CA GLY A 16 -8.08 6.73 -6.75
C GLY A 16 -7.22 5.94 -5.76
N GLY A 17 -5.94 5.72 -6.08
CA GLY A 17 -4.98 5.10 -5.18
C GLY A 17 -4.64 5.98 -3.97
N MET A 18 -4.59 7.29 -4.14
CA MET A 18 -4.48 8.24 -3.01
C MET A 18 -5.69 8.14 -2.10
N PHE A 19 -6.88 8.06 -2.69
CA PHE A 19 -8.13 7.97 -1.96
C PHE A 19 -8.28 6.67 -1.18
N THR A 20 -7.69 5.55 -1.63
CA THR A 20 -7.74 4.29 -0.87
C THR A 20 -7.08 4.40 0.51
N TRP A 21 -6.06 5.25 0.66
CA TRP A 21 -5.43 5.51 1.96
C TRP A 21 -6.36 6.26 2.91
N ASP A 22 -7.12 7.23 2.40
CA ASP A 22 -8.11 7.95 3.20
C ASP A 22 -9.28 7.05 3.62
N LEU A 23 -9.76 6.17 2.71
CA LEU A 23 -10.87 5.26 3.00
C LEU A 23 -10.61 4.34 4.20
N VAL A 24 -9.38 3.90 4.40
CA VAL A 24 -9.04 2.98 5.50
C VAL A 24 -8.40 3.67 6.70
N ARG A 25 -8.20 4.98 6.60
CA ARG A 25 -7.74 5.81 7.71
C ARG A 25 -8.89 6.22 8.64
N ASP A 26 -10.06 6.46 8.07
CA ASP A 26 -11.26 6.82 8.81
C ASP A 26 -11.86 5.57 9.46
N THR A 27 -12.32 5.68 10.70
CA THR A 27 -12.96 4.59 11.46
C THR A 27 -14.13 3.98 10.72
N ASP A 28 -14.98 4.81 10.12
CA ASP A 28 -16.17 4.34 9.37
C ASP A 28 -15.76 3.54 8.13
N GLY A 29 -14.72 3.97 7.41
CA GLY A 29 -14.18 3.27 6.26
C GLY A 29 -13.39 2.00 6.64
N ALA A 30 -12.64 2.05 7.74
CA ALA A 30 -11.92 0.88 8.26
C ALA A 30 -12.85 -0.26 8.68
N ASP A 31 -14.07 0.04 9.10
CA ASP A 31 -15.08 -0.99 9.43
C ASP A 31 -15.70 -1.64 8.19
N VAL A 32 -15.62 -0.97 7.03
CA VAL A 32 -16.18 -1.49 5.77
C VAL A 32 -15.18 -2.33 4.98
N PHE A 33 -13.91 -1.90 4.94
CA PHE A 33 -12.91 -2.52 4.08
C PHE A 33 -12.00 -3.48 4.85
N ALA A 34 -11.89 -4.71 4.37
CA ALA A 34 -11.00 -5.73 4.93
C ALA A 34 -9.52 -5.47 4.58
N ALA A 35 -9.25 -4.95 3.38
CA ALA A 35 -7.91 -4.56 2.93
C ALA A 35 -8.00 -3.55 1.78
N THR A 36 -6.87 -2.91 1.45
CA THR A 36 -6.76 -1.93 0.36
C THR A 36 -5.57 -2.19 -0.55
N ALA A 37 -5.69 -1.75 -1.81
CA ALA A 37 -4.57 -1.70 -2.74
C ALA A 37 -4.53 -0.37 -3.49
N SER A 38 -3.36 0.28 -3.46
CA SER A 38 -3.07 1.51 -4.20
C SER A 38 -2.11 1.23 -5.34
N ILE A 39 -2.48 1.60 -6.55
CA ILE A 39 -1.62 1.51 -7.74
C ILE A 39 -1.20 2.93 -8.12
N ILE A 40 0.12 3.22 -8.11
CA ILE A 40 0.68 4.53 -8.48
C ILE A 40 -0.01 5.72 -7.80
N GLY A 41 -0.46 5.53 -6.55
CA GLY A 41 -1.17 6.52 -5.75
C GLY A 41 -0.56 6.66 -4.37
N LEU A 42 0.14 7.77 -4.13
CA LEU A 42 0.71 8.12 -2.84
C LEU A 42 -0.06 9.30 -2.25
N PRO A 43 -0.35 9.31 -0.97
CA PRO A 43 -1.03 10.45 -0.35
C PRO A 43 -0.19 11.73 -0.48
N HIS A 44 -0.86 12.85 -0.61
CA HIS A 44 -0.21 14.15 -0.48
C HIS A 44 0.45 14.28 0.89
N ARG A 45 1.53 15.05 0.96
CA ARG A 45 2.23 15.34 2.21
C ARG A 45 1.26 15.83 3.29
N GLY A 46 1.30 15.19 4.46
CA GLY A 46 0.46 15.54 5.61
C GLY A 46 -0.86 14.75 5.74
N TYR A 47 -1.10 13.76 4.87
CA TYR A 47 -2.33 12.96 4.87
C TYR A 47 -2.14 11.51 5.33
N LEU A 48 -1.09 11.20 6.09
CA LEU A 48 -0.59 9.85 6.18
C LEU A 48 -0.91 9.04 7.39
N GLU A 49 -1.30 9.69 8.47
CA GLU A 49 -1.34 8.99 9.74
C GLU A 49 -2.68 8.28 9.89
N PRO A 50 -2.70 6.94 10.08
CA PRO A 50 -3.90 6.29 10.60
C PRO A 50 -4.23 6.88 11.96
N PRO A 51 -5.50 6.91 12.37
CA PRO A 51 -5.90 7.45 13.66
C PRO A 51 -5.10 6.82 14.79
N ALA A 52 -4.63 7.62 15.73
CA ALA A 52 -3.84 7.16 16.87
C ALA A 52 -4.64 6.16 17.71
N GLY A 53 -4.10 4.95 17.87
CA GLY A 53 -4.69 3.89 18.72
C GLY A 53 -5.62 2.92 17.97
N GLU A 54 -5.77 3.04 16.67
CA GLU A 54 -6.55 2.09 15.86
C GLU A 54 -5.67 1.10 15.10
N SER A 55 -6.17 -0.12 14.93
CA SER A 55 -5.52 -1.13 14.10
C SER A 55 -5.62 -0.71 12.64
N GLY A 56 -4.51 -0.68 11.93
CA GLY A 56 -4.49 -0.49 10.49
C GLY A 56 -5.22 -1.63 9.76
N LYS A 57 -5.41 -1.44 8.46
CA LYS A 57 -5.89 -2.51 7.57
C LYS A 57 -4.75 -2.99 6.68
N PRO A 58 -4.76 -4.27 6.26
CA PRO A 58 -3.79 -4.74 5.28
C PRO A 58 -3.78 -3.85 4.03
N ALA A 59 -2.58 -3.49 3.58
CA ALA A 59 -2.39 -2.55 2.49
C ALA A 59 -1.29 -2.99 1.51
N LEU A 60 -1.63 -3.02 0.23
CA LEU A 60 -0.69 -3.24 -0.86
C LEU A 60 -0.46 -1.92 -1.60
N LEU A 61 0.78 -1.48 -1.66
CA LEU A 61 1.21 -0.37 -2.50
C LEU A 61 1.97 -0.89 -3.72
N ILE A 62 1.56 -0.48 -4.90
CA ILE A 62 2.25 -0.74 -6.17
C ILE A 62 2.69 0.58 -6.77
N THR A 63 4.00 0.75 -7.04
CA THR A 63 4.54 1.98 -7.64
C THR A 63 5.48 1.69 -8.81
N GLY A 64 5.67 2.69 -9.66
CA GLY A 64 6.66 2.69 -10.74
C GLY A 64 7.94 3.39 -10.30
N THR A 65 9.11 2.74 -10.46
CA THR A 65 10.40 3.37 -10.11
C THR A 65 10.74 4.55 -11.00
N ASN A 66 10.16 4.61 -12.21
CA ASN A 66 10.30 5.71 -13.17
C ASN A 66 9.05 6.59 -13.26
N ASP A 67 8.15 6.49 -12.29
CA ASP A 67 6.98 7.36 -12.22
C ASP A 67 7.42 8.81 -11.88
N ARG A 68 7.08 9.73 -12.78
CA ARG A 68 7.42 11.16 -12.67
C ARG A 68 6.24 11.99 -12.21
N THR A 69 5.05 11.43 -12.27
CA THR A 69 3.79 12.06 -11.82
C THR A 69 3.60 11.85 -10.32
N VAL A 70 3.77 10.60 -9.85
CA VAL A 70 3.69 10.24 -8.43
C VAL A 70 4.95 9.44 -8.06
N PRO A 71 6.11 10.10 -7.93
CA PRO A 71 7.37 9.41 -7.68
C PRO A 71 7.39 8.70 -6.32
N PRO A 72 7.79 7.42 -6.26
CA PRO A 72 7.79 6.66 -5.00
C PRO A 72 8.91 7.07 -4.03
N GLY A 73 9.94 7.74 -4.51
CA GLY A 73 11.19 7.97 -3.77
C GLY A 73 12.10 6.73 -3.78
N ALA A 74 13.29 6.86 -3.21
CA ALA A 74 14.18 5.71 -3.04
C ALA A 74 13.67 4.75 -1.95
N TRP A 75 14.15 3.51 -1.97
CA TRP A 75 13.91 2.57 -0.88
C TRP A 75 14.45 3.11 0.45
N GLY A 76 13.63 3.09 1.49
CA GLY A 76 13.98 3.59 2.81
C GLY A 76 13.97 5.12 2.94
N ASP A 77 13.67 5.86 1.88
CA ASP A 77 13.48 7.31 1.98
C ASP A 77 12.11 7.61 2.61
N GLU A 78 12.13 8.17 3.81
CA GLU A 78 10.92 8.54 4.57
C GLU A 78 10.52 10.01 4.37
N ARG A 79 11.20 10.72 3.48
CA ARG A 79 10.87 12.09 3.13
C ARG A 79 9.68 12.13 2.17
N PHE A 80 9.33 13.31 1.72
CA PHE A 80 8.36 13.48 0.65
C PHE A 80 9.06 13.54 -0.72
N THR A 81 8.29 13.17 -1.74
CA THR A 81 8.70 13.24 -3.14
C THR A 81 7.95 14.35 -3.86
N THR A 82 8.44 14.74 -5.02
CA THR A 82 7.87 15.85 -5.80
C THR A 82 7.64 15.41 -7.22
N THR A 83 6.48 15.71 -7.77
CA THR A 83 6.18 15.57 -9.20
C THR A 83 7.27 16.24 -10.03
N THR A 84 7.71 15.60 -11.10
CA THR A 84 8.75 16.10 -11.99
C THR A 84 8.26 16.37 -13.43
N ASP A 85 6.95 16.18 -13.68
CA ASP A 85 6.27 16.37 -14.95
C ASP A 85 5.01 17.22 -14.80
N GLY A 86 5.08 18.51 -14.93
CA GLY A 86 3.93 19.42 -14.82
C GLY A 86 3.87 20.21 -13.51
N ASP A 87 2.67 20.35 -12.94
CA ASP A 87 2.47 21.09 -11.70
C ASP A 87 3.17 20.41 -10.52
N THR A 88 3.72 21.22 -9.62
CA THR A 88 4.46 20.68 -8.48
C THR A 88 3.51 20.21 -7.37
N TYR A 89 3.45 18.91 -7.18
CA TYR A 89 2.78 18.27 -6.05
C TYR A 89 3.80 17.60 -5.14
N TYR A 90 3.48 17.55 -3.85
CA TYR A 90 4.30 16.90 -2.83
C TYR A 90 3.57 15.69 -2.29
N TYR A 91 4.21 14.53 -2.41
CA TYR A 91 3.69 13.25 -1.92
C TYR A 91 4.56 12.74 -0.79
N SER A 92 3.98 12.01 0.12
CA SER A 92 4.77 11.19 1.01
C SER A 92 5.41 10.05 0.22
N SER A 93 6.67 9.72 0.54
CA SER A 93 7.35 8.63 -0.16
C SER A 93 6.67 7.29 0.11
N ALA A 94 6.82 6.32 -0.81
CA ALA A 94 6.27 4.98 -0.65
C ALA A 94 6.74 4.33 0.65
N SER A 95 8.02 4.49 1.00
CA SER A 95 8.57 3.95 2.26
C SER A 95 7.98 4.60 3.50
N ALA A 96 7.70 5.91 3.48
CA ALA A 96 7.05 6.59 4.61
C ALA A 96 5.62 6.09 4.81
N VAL A 97 4.84 6.00 3.73
CA VAL A 97 3.45 5.53 3.76
C VAL A 97 3.37 4.12 4.31
N THR A 98 4.10 3.20 3.71
CA THR A 98 4.02 1.78 4.07
C THR A 98 4.61 1.50 5.45
N LYS A 99 5.62 2.28 5.90
CA LYS A 99 6.12 2.20 7.28
C LYS A 99 5.06 2.60 8.31
N THR A 100 4.35 3.71 8.06
CA THR A 100 3.28 4.17 8.95
C THR A 100 2.17 3.11 9.05
N TRP A 101 1.76 2.55 7.92
CA TRP A 101 0.76 1.47 7.89
C TRP A 101 1.23 0.19 8.56
N ALA A 102 2.50 -0.20 8.35
CA ALA A 102 3.09 -1.33 9.04
C ALA A 102 3.08 -1.14 10.57
N GLY A 103 3.41 0.06 11.04
CA GLY A 103 3.29 0.41 12.46
C GLY A 103 1.88 0.23 13.01
N ALA A 104 0.85 0.67 12.25
CA ALA A 104 -0.55 0.48 12.62
C ALA A 104 -0.99 -1.00 12.62
N MET A 105 -0.32 -1.85 11.82
CA MET A 105 -0.49 -3.30 11.82
C MET A 105 0.38 -4.02 12.87
N GLY A 106 1.01 -3.26 13.78
CA GLY A 106 1.85 -3.80 14.85
C GLY A 106 3.14 -4.46 14.40
N CYS A 107 3.62 -4.13 13.20
CA CYS A 107 4.88 -4.64 12.69
C CYS A 107 6.10 -3.98 13.38
N ASP A 108 7.24 -4.66 13.37
CA ASP A 108 8.53 -4.11 13.82
C ASP A 108 9.07 -3.11 12.78
N ILE A 109 8.77 -1.83 12.97
CA ILE A 109 9.17 -0.73 12.08
C ILE A 109 10.55 -0.14 12.42
N GLU A 110 11.19 -0.60 13.48
CA GLU A 110 12.57 -0.21 13.84
C GLU A 110 13.60 -0.88 12.92
N ARG A 111 13.22 -1.99 12.30
CA ARG A 111 14.02 -2.69 11.30
C ARG A 111 13.58 -2.28 9.89
N PRO A 112 14.53 -2.20 8.93
CA PRO A 112 14.18 -1.99 7.54
C PRO A 112 13.35 -3.15 7.00
N PRO A 113 12.41 -2.88 6.08
CA PRO A 113 11.63 -3.95 5.46
C PRO A 113 12.53 -4.85 4.61
N ALA A 114 12.26 -6.15 4.67
CA ALA A 114 12.98 -7.19 3.93
C ALA A 114 12.30 -7.48 2.58
N LEU A 115 13.08 -8.04 1.64
CA LEU A 115 12.52 -8.53 0.38
C LEU A 115 11.49 -9.63 0.65
N PHE A 116 10.38 -9.55 -0.05
CA PHE A 116 9.31 -10.54 -0.03
C PHE A 116 8.96 -10.94 -1.47
N ASP A 117 9.09 -12.22 -1.78
CA ASP A 117 8.78 -12.75 -3.11
C ASP A 117 7.28 -12.95 -3.28
N VAL A 118 6.69 -12.21 -4.21
CA VAL A 118 5.26 -12.30 -4.56
C VAL A 118 5.03 -13.17 -5.81
N GLY A 119 6.08 -13.78 -6.37
CA GLY A 119 5.97 -14.64 -7.55
C GLY A 119 5.68 -13.91 -8.86
N VAL A 120 5.92 -12.60 -8.94
CA VAL A 120 5.67 -11.78 -10.14
C VAL A 120 6.99 -11.24 -10.70
N ASP A 121 7.34 -11.66 -11.89
CA ASP A 121 8.60 -11.25 -12.56
C ASP A 121 8.72 -9.73 -12.72
N GLY A 122 9.89 -9.19 -12.34
CA GLY A 122 10.20 -7.78 -12.45
C GLY A 122 9.49 -6.89 -11.44
N VAL A 123 8.88 -7.45 -10.42
CA VAL A 123 8.32 -6.73 -9.27
C VAL A 123 9.18 -7.01 -8.05
N GLU A 124 9.71 -5.97 -7.42
CA GLU A 124 10.37 -6.04 -6.12
C GLU A 124 9.39 -5.59 -5.04
N CYS A 125 9.08 -6.48 -4.11
CA CYS A 125 8.27 -6.14 -2.94
C CYS A 125 9.11 -6.21 -1.66
N ARG A 126 8.78 -5.33 -0.72
CA ARG A 126 9.36 -5.32 0.63
C ARG A 126 8.26 -5.30 1.68
N ALA A 127 8.53 -5.96 2.80
CA ALA A 127 7.61 -6.13 3.91
C ALA A 127 8.31 -5.99 5.25
N TRP A 128 7.58 -5.54 6.26
CA TRP A 128 8.03 -5.54 7.65
C TRP A 128 7.74 -6.90 8.30
N SER A 129 8.51 -7.24 9.32
CA SER A 129 8.36 -8.48 10.09
C SER A 129 7.60 -8.26 11.40
N ASN A 130 7.24 -9.37 12.06
CA ASN A 130 6.62 -9.39 13.39
C ASN A 130 5.33 -8.55 13.48
N CYS A 131 4.52 -8.58 12.44
CA CYS A 131 3.22 -7.90 12.41
C CYS A 131 2.19 -8.68 13.25
N HIS A 132 1.17 -7.98 13.74
CA HIS A 132 0.00 -8.61 14.33
C HIS A 132 -0.92 -9.10 13.20
N SER A 133 -0.62 -10.27 12.65
CA SER A 133 -1.40 -10.89 11.57
C SER A 133 -1.28 -12.40 11.67
N ASP A 134 -2.39 -13.11 11.55
CA ASP A 134 -2.44 -14.57 11.50
C ASP A 134 -2.17 -15.10 10.08
N SER A 135 -2.02 -14.21 9.11
CA SER A 135 -1.73 -14.55 7.72
C SER A 135 -0.25 -14.89 7.50
N ASP A 136 0.02 -15.87 6.64
CA ASP A 136 1.37 -16.18 6.14
C ASP A 136 1.93 -15.05 5.24
N TRP A 137 1.07 -14.16 4.76
CA TRP A 137 1.46 -13.00 3.99
C TRP A 137 1.60 -11.76 4.87
N PRO A 138 2.61 -10.92 4.60
CA PRO A 138 2.75 -9.64 5.29
C PRO A 138 1.52 -8.76 5.06
N PRO A 139 0.97 -8.14 6.11
CA PRO A 139 -0.20 -7.28 5.96
C PRO A 139 0.08 -5.98 5.22
N VAL A 140 1.34 -5.56 5.12
CA VAL A 140 1.74 -4.35 4.38
C VAL A 140 2.87 -4.67 3.43
N LEU A 141 2.65 -4.38 2.14
CA LEU A 141 3.62 -4.57 1.07
C LEU A 141 3.89 -3.26 0.32
N ASP A 142 5.16 -2.91 0.17
CA ASP A 142 5.66 -1.91 -0.78
C ASP A 142 6.22 -2.66 -2.00
N CYS A 143 5.51 -2.60 -3.13
CA CYS A 143 5.87 -3.28 -4.36
C CYS A 143 6.22 -2.28 -5.45
N ARG A 144 7.38 -2.46 -6.08
CA ARG A 144 7.87 -1.54 -7.11
C ARG A 144 8.28 -2.29 -8.37
N ARG A 145 8.00 -1.68 -9.51
CA ARG A 145 8.40 -2.19 -10.82
C ARG A 145 9.07 -1.08 -11.63
N ASP A 146 9.96 -1.46 -12.54
CA ASP A 146 10.49 -0.54 -13.55
C ASP A 146 9.40 -0.16 -14.55
N MET A 147 8.66 0.89 -14.23
CA MET A 147 7.58 1.47 -15.04
C MET A 147 7.35 2.93 -14.69
N GLY A 148 6.71 3.67 -15.61
CA GLY A 148 6.21 5.03 -15.36
C GLY A 148 4.83 5.04 -14.68
N HIS A 149 4.06 6.11 -14.90
CA HIS A 149 2.70 6.30 -14.36
C HIS A 149 1.65 5.46 -15.12
N ILE A 150 1.70 4.15 -14.95
CA ILE A 150 0.79 3.19 -15.59
C ILE A 150 0.28 2.14 -14.61
N TYR A 151 -0.95 1.66 -14.80
CA TYR A 151 -1.55 0.69 -13.88
C TYR A 151 -1.00 -0.73 -14.02
N GLY A 152 -0.55 -1.14 -15.21
CA GLY A 152 0.00 -2.46 -15.46
C GLY A 152 -0.97 -3.61 -15.12
N LEU A 153 -2.27 -3.47 -15.42
CA LEU A 153 -3.34 -4.35 -14.94
C LEU A 153 -3.15 -5.84 -15.26
N THR A 154 -2.39 -6.18 -16.30
CA THR A 154 -2.11 -7.58 -16.67
C THR A 154 -1.33 -8.35 -15.61
N TRP A 155 -0.53 -7.67 -14.80
CA TRP A 155 0.25 -8.27 -13.71
C TRP A 155 -0.13 -7.75 -12.33
N SER A 156 -0.53 -6.46 -12.22
CA SER A 156 -0.90 -5.89 -10.93
C SER A 156 -2.23 -6.44 -10.41
N TRP A 157 -3.20 -6.71 -11.29
CA TRP A 157 -4.48 -7.26 -10.87
C TRP A 157 -4.38 -8.67 -10.26
N PRO A 158 -3.68 -9.64 -10.89
CA PRO A 158 -3.41 -10.92 -10.23
C PRO A 158 -2.72 -10.78 -8.86
N LEU A 159 -1.71 -9.90 -8.73
CA LEU A 159 -1.03 -9.65 -7.47
C LEU A 159 -2.00 -9.09 -6.40
N ILE A 160 -2.85 -8.14 -6.76
CA ILE A 160 -3.85 -7.56 -5.86
C ILE A 160 -4.84 -8.62 -5.37
N THR A 161 -5.36 -9.43 -6.29
CA THR A 161 -6.33 -10.49 -5.93
C THR A 161 -5.70 -11.56 -5.06
N ASP A 162 -4.45 -11.92 -5.31
CA ASP A 162 -3.70 -12.87 -4.48
C ASP A 162 -3.44 -12.29 -3.08
N PHE A 163 -2.96 -11.04 -3.01
CA PHE A 163 -2.80 -10.33 -1.72
C PHE A 163 -4.09 -10.35 -0.90
N PHE A 164 -5.21 -9.92 -1.47
CA PHE A 164 -6.49 -9.89 -0.77
C PHE A 164 -6.92 -11.27 -0.29
N SER A 165 -6.74 -12.31 -1.11
CA SER A 165 -7.09 -13.67 -0.73
C SER A 165 -6.26 -14.18 0.46
N LYS A 166 -5.00 -13.76 0.55
CA LYS A 166 -4.07 -14.18 1.61
C LYS A 166 -4.28 -13.45 2.93
N VAL A 167 -4.50 -12.12 2.87
CA VAL A 167 -4.65 -11.30 4.09
C VAL A 167 -6.06 -11.34 4.69
N SER A 168 -7.05 -11.86 3.96
CA SER A 168 -8.44 -12.02 4.41
C SER A 168 -8.85 -13.49 4.58
N ALA A 169 -7.91 -14.43 4.50
CA ALA A 169 -8.21 -15.82 4.80
C ALA A 169 -8.65 -15.92 6.27
N ASP A 170 -9.84 -16.50 6.47
CA ASP A 170 -10.27 -16.88 7.83
C ASP A 170 -9.24 -17.86 8.41
N PRO A 171 -8.88 -17.74 9.70
CA PRO A 171 -7.98 -18.65 10.37
C PRO A 171 -8.53 -20.09 10.42
#